data_a5055623cdf383848e32021d7ade9c22
#
_entry.id   a5055623cdf383848e32021d7ade9c22
#
_cell.length_a   1.000
_cell.length_b   1.000
_cell.length_c   1.000
_cell.angle_alpha   90.00
_cell.angle_beta   90.00
_cell.angle_gamma   90.00
#
_symmetry.space_group_name_H-M   'P 1'
#
loop_
_entity.id
_entity.type
_entity.pdbx_description
1 polymer ?
#
loop_
_entity_poly.entity_id
_entity_poly.type
_entity_poly.pdbx_seq_one_letter_code
_entity_poly.pdbx_strand_id
1 'polypeptide(L)'
;MKLEQFGFSFETVSFFRGHFTENKDKIVFPNGEILFPDGKLNLSPFGSFLMDHVNPSITKNVIVFHSFLEMFSFYQVQKKTAENSLLMVAGYLCENIPVPNPVARFSLAFGNSFFGRVSDIRISCLIDGSLPRILIKDEFLYVEHGKYRASMPLDKLSLSRFYTLSGFRSKTRTFKPKNEALYCRLINKTIRL
;
A
#
# COMPACT_ATOMS: atom_id res chain seq x y z
N MET A 1 -6.73 -19.64 -14.73
CA MET A 1 -7.26 -18.98 -13.50
C MET A 1 -7.64 -17.56 -13.86
N LYS A 2 -8.72 -17.02 -13.32
CA LYS A 2 -9.20 -15.66 -13.64
C LYS A 2 -9.46 -14.88 -12.36
N LEU A 3 -9.18 -13.58 -12.37
CA LEU A 3 -9.37 -12.69 -11.21
C LEU A 3 -10.83 -12.56 -10.78
N GLU A 4 -11.78 -12.70 -11.68
CA GLU A 4 -13.21 -12.67 -11.37
C GLU A 4 -13.63 -13.79 -10.39
N GLN A 5 -12.91 -14.91 -10.37
CA GLN A 5 -13.14 -16.00 -9.40
C GLN A 5 -12.88 -15.59 -7.95
N PHE A 6 -12.13 -14.50 -7.75
CA PHE A 6 -11.84 -13.92 -6.43
C PHE A 6 -12.77 -12.75 -6.06
N GLY A 7 -13.85 -12.54 -6.83
CA GLY A 7 -14.85 -11.51 -6.55
C GLY A 7 -14.56 -10.14 -7.14
N PHE A 8 -13.56 -10.01 -8.01
CA PHE A 8 -13.34 -8.79 -8.77
C PHE A 8 -14.34 -8.68 -9.93
N SER A 9 -14.90 -7.49 -10.11
CA SER A 9 -15.81 -7.23 -11.23
C SER A 9 -15.05 -7.24 -12.57
N PHE A 10 -15.77 -7.56 -13.64
CA PHE A 10 -15.23 -7.47 -15.00
C PHE A 10 -14.62 -6.08 -15.29
N GLU A 11 -15.24 -5.02 -14.80
CA GLU A 11 -14.76 -3.65 -14.97
C GLU A 11 -13.41 -3.45 -14.28
N THR A 12 -13.25 -3.93 -13.02
CA THR A 12 -11.98 -3.89 -12.29
C THR A 12 -10.90 -4.65 -13.05
N VAL A 13 -11.18 -5.88 -13.46
CA VAL A 13 -10.23 -6.71 -14.20
C VAL A 13 -9.83 -6.06 -15.54
N SER A 14 -10.81 -5.47 -16.23
CA SER A 14 -10.55 -4.78 -17.52
C SER A 14 -9.68 -3.54 -17.36
N PHE A 15 -9.87 -2.75 -16.29
CA PHE A 15 -9.05 -1.57 -16.02
C PHE A 15 -7.57 -1.93 -15.79
N PHE A 16 -7.32 -3.02 -15.09
CA PHE A 16 -5.97 -3.51 -14.80
C PHE A 16 -5.42 -4.48 -15.85
N ARG A 17 -6.15 -4.72 -16.95
CA ARG A 17 -5.72 -5.62 -18.02
C ARG A 17 -4.39 -5.12 -18.61
N GLY A 18 -3.41 -6.02 -18.73
CA GLY A 18 -2.05 -5.68 -19.13
C GLY A 18 -1.06 -5.50 -17.98
N HIS A 19 -1.57 -5.36 -16.73
CA HIS A 19 -0.74 -5.27 -15.54
C HIS A 19 -0.70 -6.57 -14.72
N PHE A 20 -1.09 -7.69 -15.29
CA PHE A 20 -0.94 -9.02 -14.70
C PHE A 20 -1.01 -10.10 -15.80
N THR A 21 -0.50 -11.28 -15.48
CA THR A 21 -0.55 -12.44 -16.38
C THR A 21 -1.32 -13.57 -15.74
N GLU A 22 -2.39 -14.02 -16.41
CA GLU A 22 -3.19 -15.16 -15.99
C GLU A 22 -2.66 -16.45 -16.61
N ASN A 23 -2.28 -17.41 -15.79
CA ASN A 23 -1.90 -18.76 -16.16
C ASN A 23 -2.92 -19.77 -15.60
N LYS A 24 -2.82 -21.05 -15.98
CA LYS A 24 -3.70 -22.11 -15.45
C LYS A 24 -3.67 -22.20 -13.93
N ASP A 25 -2.47 -22.05 -13.34
CA ASP A 25 -2.20 -22.38 -11.95
C ASP A 25 -1.88 -21.16 -11.07
N LYS A 26 -1.80 -19.97 -11.66
CA LYS A 26 -1.45 -18.75 -10.94
C LYS A 26 -1.73 -17.48 -11.72
N ILE A 27 -1.85 -16.37 -11.00
CA ILE A 27 -1.79 -15.01 -11.58
C ILE A 27 -0.51 -14.36 -11.07
N VAL A 28 0.25 -13.75 -11.96
CA VAL A 28 1.53 -13.10 -11.67
C VAL A 28 1.39 -11.62 -11.91
N PHE A 29 1.80 -10.81 -10.94
CA PHE A 29 1.80 -9.35 -11.00
C PHE A 29 3.20 -8.80 -11.27
N PRO A 30 3.32 -7.57 -11.82
CA PRO A 30 4.59 -7.00 -12.26
C PRO A 30 5.63 -6.81 -11.15
N ASN A 31 5.20 -6.61 -9.91
CA ASN A 31 6.08 -6.48 -8.76
C ASN A 31 6.59 -7.82 -8.21
N GLY A 32 6.22 -8.94 -8.82
CA GLY A 32 6.60 -10.29 -8.40
C GLY A 32 5.62 -10.97 -7.44
N GLU A 33 4.48 -10.35 -7.13
CA GLU A 33 3.40 -11.02 -6.38
C GLU A 33 2.79 -12.16 -7.19
N ILE A 34 2.37 -13.22 -6.51
CA ILE A 34 1.74 -14.39 -7.14
C ILE A 34 0.49 -14.79 -6.36
N LEU A 35 -0.65 -14.83 -7.05
CA LEU A 35 -1.91 -15.34 -6.53
C LEU A 35 -2.17 -16.75 -7.03
N PHE A 36 -2.44 -17.69 -6.13
CA PHE A 36 -2.72 -19.09 -6.40
C PHE A 36 -4.23 -19.41 -6.42
N PRO A 37 -4.67 -20.54 -7.02
CA PRO A 37 -6.08 -20.93 -7.12
C PRO A 37 -6.77 -21.11 -5.77
N ASP A 38 -6.04 -21.50 -4.74
CA ASP A 38 -6.53 -21.65 -3.37
C ASP A 38 -6.69 -20.31 -2.62
N GLY A 39 -6.40 -19.21 -3.31
CA GLY A 39 -6.46 -17.85 -2.77
C GLY A 39 -5.22 -17.41 -2.00
N LYS A 40 -4.20 -18.24 -1.90
CA LYS A 40 -2.94 -17.83 -1.31
C LYS A 40 -2.28 -16.76 -2.15
N LEU A 41 -1.85 -15.68 -1.49
CA LEU A 41 -1.08 -14.60 -2.08
C LEU A 41 0.36 -14.66 -1.60
N ASN A 42 1.29 -14.87 -2.52
CA ASN A 42 2.71 -14.73 -2.24
C ASN A 42 3.10 -13.28 -2.48
N LEU A 43 3.29 -12.51 -1.41
CA LEU A 43 3.63 -11.09 -1.48
C LEU A 43 5.08 -10.91 -1.94
N SER A 44 5.33 -9.84 -2.67
CA SER A 44 6.68 -9.36 -2.99
C SER A 44 7.11 -8.29 -1.98
N PRO A 45 7.87 -8.63 -0.93
CA PRO A 45 8.14 -7.69 0.15
C PRO A 45 9.01 -6.49 -0.26
N PHE A 46 9.86 -6.66 -1.25
CA PHE A 46 10.78 -5.63 -1.75
C PHE A 46 10.29 -4.94 -3.03
N GLY A 47 9.30 -5.53 -3.72
CA GLY A 47 8.83 -5.05 -5.01
C GLY A 47 8.08 -3.74 -4.90
N SER A 48 8.27 -2.87 -5.88
CA SER A 48 7.42 -1.70 -6.08
C SER A 48 6.97 -1.64 -7.54
N PHE A 49 5.79 -1.08 -7.76
CA PHE A 49 5.23 -0.90 -9.09
C PHE A 49 4.40 0.38 -9.13
N LEU A 50 4.63 1.20 -10.13
CA LEU A 50 3.84 2.40 -10.42
C LEU A 50 3.03 2.15 -11.69
N MET A 51 1.71 2.29 -11.59
CA MET A 51 0.82 2.15 -12.72
C MET A 51 0.78 3.45 -13.55
N ASP A 52 0.97 3.34 -14.84
CA ASP A 52 1.14 4.45 -15.79
C ASP A 52 -0.16 4.85 -16.53
N HIS A 53 -1.34 4.53 -15.98
CA HIS A 53 -2.64 4.84 -16.59
C HIS A 53 -2.98 6.34 -16.65
N VAL A 54 -2.24 7.17 -15.91
CA VAL A 54 -2.30 8.65 -15.96
C VAL A 54 -0.88 9.21 -16.07
N ASN A 55 -0.76 10.43 -16.60
CA ASN A 55 0.57 11.04 -16.79
C ASN A 55 1.22 11.38 -15.43
N PRO A 56 2.34 10.72 -15.07
CA PRO A 56 2.99 10.91 -13.77
C PRO A 56 3.50 12.34 -13.53
N SER A 57 3.90 13.06 -14.60
CA SER A 57 4.50 14.39 -14.48
C SER A 57 3.51 15.47 -14.05
N ILE A 58 2.23 15.29 -14.33
CA ILE A 58 1.18 16.27 -14.00
C ILE A 58 0.23 15.83 -12.90
N THR A 59 0.18 14.53 -12.60
CA THR A 59 -0.73 13.97 -11.58
C THR A 59 -0.19 14.27 -10.19
N LYS A 60 -1.03 14.95 -9.38
CA LYS A 60 -0.65 15.41 -8.05
C LYS A 60 -0.96 14.41 -6.93
N ASN A 61 -1.80 13.41 -7.19
CA ASN A 61 -2.22 12.45 -6.18
C ASN A 61 -1.64 11.07 -6.49
N VAL A 62 -0.98 10.47 -5.52
CA VAL A 62 -0.48 9.10 -5.56
C VAL A 62 -1.14 8.31 -4.44
N ILE A 63 -1.66 7.12 -4.73
CA ILE A 63 -2.21 6.22 -3.73
C ILE A 63 -1.32 4.98 -3.67
N VAL A 64 -0.84 4.66 -2.47
CA VAL A 64 0.12 3.58 -2.23
C VAL A 64 -0.56 2.43 -1.50
N PHE A 65 -0.38 1.22 -2.01
CA PHE A 65 -0.92 -0.04 -1.49
C PHE A 65 0.20 -1.02 -1.18
N HIS A 66 -0.05 -2.04 -0.35
CA HIS A 66 0.92 -3.12 -0.13
C HIS A 66 0.91 -4.17 -1.23
N SER A 67 -0.24 -4.38 -1.88
CA SER A 67 -0.43 -5.44 -2.86
C SER A 67 -1.35 -5.01 -4.00
N PHE A 68 -1.26 -5.76 -5.11
CA PHE A 68 -2.19 -5.60 -6.22
C PHE A 68 -3.63 -5.90 -5.81
N LEU A 69 -3.87 -6.87 -4.95
CA LEU A 69 -5.24 -7.18 -4.50
C LEU A 69 -5.85 -6.04 -3.69
N GLU A 70 -5.07 -5.34 -2.86
CA GLU A 70 -5.52 -4.13 -2.17
C GLU A 70 -5.84 -3.01 -3.17
N MET A 71 -5.00 -2.82 -4.17
CA MET A 71 -5.19 -1.83 -5.23
C MET A 71 -6.47 -2.11 -6.04
N PHE A 72 -6.71 -3.38 -6.42
CA PHE A 72 -7.93 -3.79 -7.12
C PHE A 72 -9.19 -3.61 -6.27
N SER A 73 -9.10 -3.99 -4.98
CA SER A 73 -10.21 -3.80 -4.03
C SER A 73 -10.53 -2.32 -3.84
N PHE A 74 -9.51 -1.47 -3.77
CA PHE A 74 -9.69 -0.03 -3.71
C PHE A 74 -10.38 0.52 -4.96
N TYR A 75 -9.91 0.13 -6.14
CA TYR A 75 -10.52 0.56 -7.40
C TYR A 75 -12.02 0.18 -7.45
N GLN A 76 -12.36 -1.05 -7.07
CA GLN A 76 -13.74 -1.54 -7.08
C GLN A 76 -14.68 -0.71 -6.21
N VAL A 77 -14.16 -0.08 -5.15
CA VAL A 77 -14.96 0.73 -4.19
C VAL A 77 -14.84 2.23 -4.47
N GLN A 78 -13.68 2.68 -4.97
CA GLN A 78 -13.30 4.09 -5.11
C GLN A 78 -12.86 4.43 -6.54
N LYS A 79 -13.55 3.87 -7.54
CA LYS A 79 -13.21 3.94 -8.95
C LYS A 79 -12.78 5.35 -9.40
N LYS A 80 -13.66 6.35 -9.21
CA LYS A 80 -13.39 7.74 -9.62
C LYS A 80 -12.12 8.32 -8.99
N THR A 81 -11.83 7.97 -7.74
CA THR A 81 -10.61 8.41 -7.06
C THR A 81 -9.39 7.71 -7.65
N ALA A 82 -9.49 6.42 -7.92
CA ALA A 82 -8.42 5.62 -8.50
C ALA A 82 -8.06 6.09 -9.91
N GLU A 83 -9.05 6.31 -10.78
CA GLU A 83 -8.86 6.76 -12.17
C GLU A 83 -8.18 8.15 -12.28
N ASN A 84 -8.31 8.99 -11.24
CA ASN A 84 -7.71 10.33 -11.20
C ASN A 84 -6.44 10.41 -10.36
N SER A 85 -5.85 9.29 -9.99
CA SER A 85 -4.65 9.22 -9.15
C SER A 85 -3.65 8.25 -9.76
N LEU A 86 -2.37 8.48 -9.53
CA LEU A 86 -1.36 7.44 -9.76
C LEU A 86 -1.56 6.34 -8.72
N LEU A 87 -1.59 5.09 -9.15
CA LEU A 87 -1.69 3.93 -8.28
C LEU A 87 -0.31 3.26 -8.17
N MET A 88 0.11 3.01 -6.95
CA MET A 88 1.41 2.42 -6.66
C MET A 88 1.26 1.24 -5.70
N VAL A 89 1.94 0.16 -6.00
CA VAL A 89 2.17 -0.93 -5.04
C VAL A 89 3.57 -0.77 -4.47
N ALA A 90 3.71 -0.86 -3.16
CA ALA A 90 4.97 -0.84 -2.45
C ALA A 90 4.99 -1.95 -1.41
N GLY A 91 5.82 -2.96 -1.60
CA GLY A 91 6.03 -4.04 -0.63
C GLY A 91 6.50 -3.49 0.72
N TYR A 92 6.18 -4.19 1.79
CA TYR A 92 6.43 -3.73 3.16
C TYR A 92 7.92 -3.58 3.52
N LEU A 93 8.84 -4.16 2.74
CA LEU A 93 10.29 -4.00 2.87
C LEU A 93 10.91 -3.21 1.71
N CYS A 94 10.13 -2.60 0.81
CA CYS A 94 10.71 -1.83 -0.29
C CYS A 94 11.62 -0.72 0.25
N GLU A 95 12.74 -0.50 -0.44
CA GLU A 95 13.76 0.47 -0.03
C GLU A 95 13.74 1.74 -0.88
N ASN A 96 13.05 1.68 -2.01
CA ASN A 96 12.89 2.80 -2.92
C ASN A 96 11.44 2.97 -3.35
N ILE A 97 10.96 4.21 -3.28
CA ILE A 97 9.65 4.61 -3.79
C ILE A 97 9.88 5.64 -4.89
N PRO A 98 9.41 5.39 -6.12
CA PRO A 98 9.48 6.38 -7.15
C PRO A 98 8.59 7.58 -6.78
N VAL A 99 9.19 8.77 -6.72
CA VAL A 99 8.49 10.03 -6.52
C VAL A 99 8.29 10.67 -7.90
N PRO A 100 7.16 10.46 -8.54
CA PRO A 100 6.97 10.83 -9.94
C PRO A 100 6.95 12.34 -10.16
N ASN A 101 6.62 13.10 -9.13
CA ASN A 101 6.51 14.55 -9.18
C ASN A 101 6.83 15.15 -7.81
N PRO A 102 7.71 16.17 -7.70
CA PRO A 102 8.08 16.81 -6.43
C PRO A 102 6.91 17.42 -5.65
N VAL A 103 5.81 17.77 -6.33
CA VAL A 103 4.61 18.31 -5.69
C VAL A 103 3.53 17.25 -5.41
N ALA A 104 3.81 15.98 -5.70
CA ALA A 104 2.88 14.90 -5.46
C ALA A 104 2.53 14.76 -3.97
N ARG A 105 1.25 14.45 -3.71
CA ARG A 105 0.72 14.13 -2.39
C ARG A 105 0.42 12.65 -2.34
N PHE A 106 0.93 11.98 -1.33
CA PHE A 106 0.79 10.55 -1.17
C PHE A 106 -0.32 10.21 -0.18
N SER A 107 -1.20 9.29 -0.58
CA SER A 107 -2.23 8.70 0.27
C SER A 107 -1.87 7.24 0.51
N LEU A 108 -1.53 6.89 1.76
CA LEU A 108 -1.12 5.54 2.14
C LEU A 108 -2.38 4.74 2.48
N ALA A 109 -2.72 3.79 1.62
CA ALA A 109 -3.93 2.97 1.73
C ALA A 109 -3.63 1.58 2.33
N PHE A 110 -2.71 1.52 3.28
CA PHE A 110 -2.43 0.31 4.06
C PHE A 110 -3.53 0.09 5.11
N GLY A 111 -3.91 -1.14 5.36
CA GLY A 111 -4.96 -1.48 6.33
C GLY A 111 -4.73 -0.93 7.75
N ASN A 112 -5.71 -1.09 8.65
CA ASN A 112 -5.62 -0.64 10.05
C ASN A 112 -4.86 -1.61 10.97
N SER A 113 -4.33 -2.73 10.43
CA SER A 113 -3.51 -3.66 11.19
C SER A 113 -2.26 -2.98 11.75
N PHE A 114 -1.64 -3.62 12.72
CA PHE A 114 -0.34 -3.21 13.25
C PHE A 114 0.69 -2.99 12.13
N PHE A 115 0.82 -3.95 11.22
CA PHE A 115 1.73 -3.85 10.07
C PHE A 115 1.39 -2.67 9.15
N GLY A 116 0.11 -2.43 8.87
CA GLY A 116 -0.32 -1.28 8.06
C GLY A 116 0.06 0.05 8.69
N ARG A 117 -0.05 0.18 10.02
CA ARG A 117 0.33 1.40 10.74
C ARG A 117 1.85 1.61 10.81
N VAL A 118 2.62 0.55 10.97
CA VAL A 118 4.10 0.61 10.88
C VAL A 118 4.52 1.02 9.48
N SER A 119 3.89 0.45 8.45
CA SER A 119 4.16 0.78 7.05
C SER A 119 3.80 2.22 6.70
N ASP A 120 2.72 2.79 7.27
CA ASP A 120 2.41 4.20 7.10
C ASP A 120 3.61 5.09 7.50
N ILE A 121 4.22 4.79 8.64
CA ILE A 121 5.38 5.55 9.13
C ILE A 121 6.60 5.30 8.24
N ARG A 122 6.90 4.03 7.96
CA ARG A 122 8.07 3.65 7.17
C ARG A 122 8.04 4.26 5.77
N ILE A 123 6.93 4.12 5.08
CA ILE A 123 6.75 4.62 3.71
C ILE A 123 6.72 6.15 3.68
N SER A 124 6.13 6.79 4.70
CA SER A 124 6.16 8.24 4.82
C SER A 124 7.58 8.79 4.94
N CYS A 125 8.44 8.14 5.72
CA CYS A 125 9.85 8.51 5.84
C CYS A 125 10.62 8.26 4.53
N LEU A 126 10.34 7.13 3.87
CA LEU A 126 10.97 6.76 2.61
C LEU A 126 10.65 7.74 1.47
N ILE A 127 9.41 8.23 1.40
CA ILE A 127 8.99 9.29 0.46
C ILE A 127 9.74 10.60 0.72
N ASP A 128 10.16 10.86 1.97
CA ASP A 128 10.97 12.01 2.34
C ASP A 128 12.49 11.79 2.11
N GLY A 129 12.87 10.66 1.52
CA GLY A 129 14.20 10.41 0.97
C GLY A 129 15.10 9.48 1.79
N SER A 130 14.67 8.93 2.91
CA SER A 130 15.49 7.96 3.65
C SER A 130 14.67 6.95 4.45
N LEU A 131 15.26 5.75 4.63
CA LEU A 131 14.68 4.71 5.47
C LEU A 131 14.78 5.09 6.95
N PRO A 132 13.69 4.93 7.71
CA PRO A 132 13.75 5.05 9.17
C PRO A 132 14.33 3.77 9.78
N ARG A 133 15.04 3.92 10.89
CA ARG A 133 15.31 2.82 11.79
C ARG A 133 14.10 2.61 12.69
N ILE A 134 13.53 1.42 12.66
CA ILE A 134 12.36 1.04 13.46
C ILE A 134 12.74 -0.12 14.39
N LEU A 135 12.46 0.04 15.67
CA LEU A 135 12.68 -0.98 16.70
C LEU A 135 11.41 -1.15 17.52
N ILE A 136 11.03 -2.39 17.80
CA ILE A 136 9.96 -2.74 18.72
C ILE A 136 10.59 -3.30 19.98
N LYS A 137 10.31 -2.69 21.12
CA LYS A 137 10.78 -3.13 22.42
C LYS A 137 9.77 -2.74 23.49
N ASP A 138 9.48 -3.64 24.45
CA ASP A 138 8.67 -3.40 25.64
C ASP A 138 7.31 -2.73 25.34
N GLU A 139 6.59 -3.25 24.31
CA GLU A 139 5.29 -2.73 23.81
C GLU A 139 5.35 -1.31 23.24
N PHE A 140 6.55 -0.81 22.93
CA PHE A 140 6.76 0.46 22.27
C PHE A 140 7.39 0.29 20.89
N LEU A 141 6.98 1.17 19.97
CA LEU A 141 7.65 1.38 18.70
C LEU A 141 8.57 2.60 18.84
N TYR A 142 9.85 2.39 18.56
CA TYR A 142 10.88 3.43 18.47
C TYR A 142 11.17 3.69 17.00
N VAL A 143 11.13 4.96 16.59
CA VAL A 143 11.40 5.38 15.21
C VAL A 143 12.47 6.46 15.22
N GLU A 144 13.52 6.24 14.41
CA GLU A 144 14.55 7.25 14.13
C GLU A 144 14.58 7.51 12.62
N HIS A 145 14.45 8.77 12.23
CA HIS A 145 14.51 9.21 10.82
C HIS A 145 15.30 10.54 10.75
N GLY A 146 16.55 10.45 10.35
CA GLY A 146 17.48 11.57 10.40
C GLY A 146 17.59 12.15 11.82
N LYS A 147 17.22 13.41 11.99
CA LYS A 147 17.18 14.08 13.30
C LYS A 147 15.89 13.83 14.11
N TYR A 148 14.88 13.25 13.47
CA TYR A 148 13.57 13.04 14.08
C TYR A 148 13.52 11.71 14.83
N ARG A 149 12.98 11.75 16.04
CA ARG A 149 12.83 10.56 16.89
C ARG A 149 11.46 10.55 17.53
N ALA A 150 10.87 9.37 17.65
CA ALA A 150 9.63 9.17 18.39
C ALA A 150 9.63 7.80 19.07
N SER A 151 8.99 7.75 20.22
CA SER A 151 8.62 6.51 20.91
C SER A 151 7.12 6.54 21.17
N MET A 152 6.42 5.46 20.83
CA MET A 152 4.97 5.41 21.01
C MET A 152 4.50 4.00 21.34
N PRO A 153 3.49 3.85 22.24
CA PRO A 153 2.89 2.57 22.53
C PRO A 153 2.27 1.92 21.28
N LEU A 154 2.35 0.60 21.16
CA LEU A 154 1.85 -0.14 19.99
C LEU A 154 0.34 0.00 19.79
N ASP A 155 -0.44 0.09 20.88
CA ASP A 155 -1.89 0.30 20.87
C ASP A 155 -2.30 1.67 20.33
N LYS A 156 -1.42 2.68 20.44
CA LYS A 156 -1.64 4.06 20.00
C LYS A 156 -0.86 4.44 18.74
N LEU A 157 -0.38 3.43 18.01
CA LEU A 157 0.42 3.62 16.81
C LEU A 157 -0.40 4.27 15.70
N SER A 158 0.08 5.38 15.16
CA SER A 158 -0.46 6.05 13.97
C SER A 158 0.55 7.03 13.36
N LEU A 159 0.42 7.30 12.06
CA LEU A 159 1.25 8.29 11.37
C LEU A 159 1.08 9.69 11.96
N SER A 160 -0.15 10.07 12.30
CA SER A 160 -0.43 11.38 12.93
C SER A 160 0.30 11.53 14.28
N ARG A 161 0.29 10.46 15.10
CA ARG A 161 1.00 10.47 16.38
C ARG A 161 2.51 10.55 16.19
N PHE A 162 3.05 9.82 15.21
CA PHE A 162 4.46 9.93 14.85
C PHE A 162 4.83 11.37 14.48
N TYR A 163 4.03 12.03 13.66
CA TYR A 163 4.24 13.42 13.30
C TYR A 163 4.23 14.36 14.52
N THR A 164 3.28 14.14 15.42
CA THR A 164 3.16 14.97 16.64
C THR A 164 4.35 14.80 17.56
N LEU A 165 4.79 13.57 17.80
CA LEU A 165 5.86 13.28 18.75
C LEU A 165 7.26 13.61 18.22
N SER A 166 7.52 13.35 16.94
CA SER A 166 8.83 13.56 16.33
C SER A 166 9.04 14.98 15.80
N GLY A 167 7.98 15.72 15.53
CA GLY A 167 8.03 16.97 14.76
C GLY A 167 8.26 16.79 13.27
N PHE A 168 8.43 15.55 12.80
CA PHE A 168 8.52 15.23 11.37
C PHE A 168 7.24 15.61 10.63
N ARG A 169 7.38 16.03 9.38
CA ARG A 169 6.25 16.31 8.48
C ARG A 169 6.59 15.83 7.09
N SER A 170 5.67 15.16 6.45
CA SER A 170 5.78 14.67 5.08
C SER A 170 4.54 15.06 4.27
N LYS A 171 4.64 14.94 2.95
CA LYS A 171 3.52 15.12 2.01
C LYS A 171 2.57 13.91 1.99
N THR A 172 2.61 13.08 3.02
CA THR A 172 1.80 11.86 3.12
C THR A 172 0.62 12.04 4.06
N ARG A 173 -0.46 11.35 3.74
CA ARG A 173 -1.62 11.14 4.60
C ARG A 173 -2.05 9.69 4.54
N THR A 174 -2.75 9.21 5.55
CA THR A 174 -3.34 7.87 5.52
C THR A 174 -4.73 7.91 4.88
N PHE A 175 -5.03 6.91 4.06
CA PHE A 175 -6.36 6.61 3.59
C PHE A 175 -6.80 5.30 4.23
N LYS A 176 -7.64 5.38 5.26
CA LYS A 176 -8.14 4.19 5.97
C LYS A 176 -9.59 3.93 5.56
N PRO A 177 -9.95 2.71 5.15
CA PRO A 177 -11.32 2.37 4.80
C PRO A 177 -12.21 2.52 6.02
N LYS A 178 -13.39 3.14 5.85
CA LYS A 178 -14.41 3.28 6.93
C LYS A 178 -14.96 1.92 7.38
N ASN A 179 -14.98 0.94 6.48
CA ASN A 179 -15.41 -0.43 6.74
C ASN A 179 -14.27 -1.39 6.40
N GLU A 180 -13.49 -1.81 7.39
CA GLU A 180 -12.52 -2.89 7.25
C GLU A 180 -13.15 -4.17 6.66
N ALA A 181 -14.46 -4.39 6.89
CA ALA A 181 -15.16 -5.55 6.41
C ALA A 181 -15.14 -5.74 4.88
N LEU A 182 -15.10 -4.69 4.07
CA LEU A 182 -15.08 -4.84 2.60
C LEU A 182 -13.66 -5.09 2.08
N TYR A 183 -12.67 -4.36 2.61
CA TYR A 183 -11.26 -4.54 2.30
C TYR A 183 -10.77 -5.91 2.77
N CYS A 184 -11.08 -6.26 4.02
CA CYS A 184 -10.72 -7.54 4.62
C CYS A 184 -11.55 -8.71 4.09
N ARG A 185 -12.80 -8.54 3.67
CA ARG A 185 -13.61 -9.64 3.12
C ARG A 185 -13.15 -10.09 1.75
N LEU A 186 -12.68 -9.19 0.91
CA LEU A 186 -12.07 -9.57 -0.38
C LEU A 186 -10.69 -10.21 -0.12
N ILE A 187 -9.88 -9.63 0.76
CA ILE A 187 -8.56 -10.15 1.09
C ILE A 187 -8.64 -11.39 2.00
N ASN A 188 -9.49 -11.43 3.03
CA ASN A 188 -9.61 -12.56 3.95
C ASN A 188 -10.39 -13.75 3.40
N LYS A 189 -11.22 -13.59 2.37
CA LYS A 189 -11.68 -14.73 1.57
C LYS A 189 -10.54 -15.37 0.77
N THR A 190 -9.48 -14.59 0.52
CA THR A 190 -8.38 -14.96 -0.35
C THR A 190 -7.13 -15.34 0.43
N ILE A 191 -6.98 -14.81 1.66
CA ILE A 191 -5.87 -15.12 2.57
C ILE A 191 -6.45 -15.85 3.78
N ARG A 192 -6.60 -17.16 3.68
CA ARG A 192 -6.63 -18.00 4.88
C ARG A 192 -5.18 -18.12 5.36
N LEU A 193 -4.83 -17.32 6.38
CA LEU A 193 -3.65 -17.54 7.19
C LEU A 193 -3.72 -18.90 7.90
#